data_788e9ddbcb3721c37b2748ea4b5b6f9e
#
_entry.id   788e9ddbcb3721c37b2748ea4b5b6f9e
#
_cell.length_a   1.000
_cell.length_b   1.000
_cell.length_c   1.000
_cell.angle_alpha   90.00
_cell.angle_beta   90.00
_cell.angle_gamma   90.00
#
_symmetry.space_group_name_H-M   'P 1'
#
loop_
_entity.id
_entity.type
_entity.pdbx_description
1 polymer ?
#
loop_
_entity_poly.entity_id
_entity_poly.type
_entity_poly.pdbx_seq_one_letter_code
_entity_poly.pdbx_strand_id
1 'polypeptide(L)' 'MAKRCTGSYPAQGDDGRSYSVEVWTDEVSGVQSLRTSTGLTLKRLSKGEYQIVVTGIILRCTDPNGP' A
#
# COMPACT_ATOMS: atom_id res chain seq x y z
N MET A 1 5.22 -4.98 -20.40
CA MET A 1 5.48 -4.55 -19.10
C MET A 1 4.39 -3.83 -18.43
N ALA A 2 3.31 -4.41 -18.13
CA ALA A 2 2.22 -3.71 -17.52
C ALA A 2 2.08 -4.10 -16.07
N LYS A 3 1.95 -3.12 -15.21
CA LYS A 3 1.48 -3.31 -13.84
C LYS A 3 0.05 -2.89 -13.77
N ARG A 4 -0.75 -3.65 -13.04
CA ARG A 4 -2.18 -3.38 -12.85
C ARG A 4 -2.45 -3.09 -11.39
N CYS A 5 -3.31 -2.10 -11.13
CA CYS A 5 -3.86 -1.91 -9.81
C CYS A 5 -4.93 -2.96 -9.58
N THR A 6 -4.64 -3.93 -8.70
CA THR A 6 -5.54 -5.06 -8.46
C THR A 6 -6.37 -4.90 -7.20
N GLY A 7 -6.12 -3.87 -6.40
CA GLY A 7 -6.90 -3.60 -5.22
C GLY A 7 -6.57 -2.25 -4.62
N SER A 8 -7.51 -1.71 -3.85
CA SER A 8 -7.33 -0.45 -3.14
C SER A 8 -8.01 -0.59 -1.78
N TYR A 9 -7.31 -0.19 -0.73
CA TYR A 9 -7.78 -0.36 0.65
C TYR A 9 -7.58 0.92 1.43
N PRO A 10 -8.53 1.30 2.30
CA PRO A 10 -8.35 2.46 3.15
C PRO A 10 -7.33 2.18 4.26
N ALA A 11 -6.54 3.17 4.60
CA ALA A 11 -5.56 3.06 5.66
C ALA A 11 -5.43 4.39 6.41
N GLN A 12 -4.96 4.33 7.64
CA GLN A 12 -4.69 5.51 8.43
C GLN A 12 -3.20 5.58 8.76
N GLY A 13 -2.62 6.76 8.59
CA GLY A 13 -1.25 7.03 8.98
C GLY A 13 -1.15 7.34 10.47
N ASP A 14 0.03 7.13 11.04
CA ASP A 14 0.31 7.49 12.43
C ASP A 14 0.40 9.00 12.61
N ASP A 15 0.40 9.76 11.53
CA ASP A 15 0.29 11.22 11.54
C ASP A 15 -1.15 11.73 11.63
N GLY A 16 -2.14 10.82 11.74
CA GLY A 16 -3.55 11.16 11.80
C GLY A 16 -4.22 11.39 10.46
N ARG A 17 -3.52 11.20 9.36
CA ARG A 17 -4.08 11.38 8.02
C ARG A 17 -4.60 10.07 7.46
N SER A 18 -5.57 10.20 6.55
CA SER A 18 -6.11 9.04 5.82
C SER A 18 -5.36 8.85 4.52
N TYR A 19 -5.06 7.59 4.21
CA TYR A 19 -4.37 7.21 2.98
C TYR A 19 -5.14 6.07 2.32
N SER A 20 -4.89 5.88 1.03
CA SER A 20 -5.36 4.70 0.31
C SER A 20 -4.15 3.87 -0.10
N VAL A 21 -4.18 2.59 0.22
CA VAL A 21 -3.13 1.64 -0.17
C VAL A 21 -3.59 0.97 -1.46
N GLU A 22 -2.77 1.08 -2.50
CA GLU A 22 -3.03 0.44 -3.78
C GLU A 22 -2.11 -0.75 -3.95
N VAL A 23 -2.68 -1.87 -4.36
CA VAL A 23 -1.92 -3.08 -4.69
C VAL A 23 -1.71 -3.11 -6.20
N TRP A 24 -0.47 -3.14 -6.63
CA TRP A 24 -0.10 -3.23 -8.03
C TRP A 24 0.56 -4.56 -8.30
N THR A 25 0.13 -5.25 -9.33
CA THR A 25 0.65 -6.56 -9.71
C THR A 25 1.31 -6.47 -11.08
N ASP A 26 2.55 -6.96 -11.16
CA ASP A 26 3.24 -7.07 -12.43
C ASP A 26 2.65 -8.27 -13.20
N GLU A 27 2.20 -8.04 -14.43
CA GLU A 27 1.54 -9.07 -15.23
C GLU A 27 2.48 -10.18 -15.69
N VAL A 28 3.76 -9.90 -15.73
CA VAL A 28 4.74 -10.88 -16.22
C VAL A 28 5.27 -11.74 -15.08
N SER A 29 5.72 -11.11 -13.99
CA SER A 29 6.33 -11.82 -12.88
C SER A 29 5.34 -12.23 -11.79
N GLY A 30 4.18 -11.58 -11.74
CA GLY A 30 3.21 -11.78 -10.66
C GLY A 30 3.61 -11.11 -9.35
N VAL A 31 4.70 -10.36 -9.33
CA VAL A 31 5.16 -9.67 -8.13
C VAL A 31 4.22 -8.52 -7.81
N GLN A 32 3.82 -8.44 -6.55
CA GLN A 32 2.97 -7.37 -6.06
C GLN A 32 3.79 -6.27 -5.41
N SER A 33 3.37 -5.04 -5.61
CA SER A 33 3.94 -3.88 -4.94
C SER A 33 2.82 -3.02 -4.36
N LEU A 34 3.15 -2.28 -3.31
CA LEU A 34 2.18 -1.45 -2.61
C LEU A 34 2.57 0.01 -2.77
N ARG A 35 1.57 0.85 -3.02
CA ARG A 35 1.74 2.29 -3.18
C ARG A 35 0.55 3.01 -2.56
N THR A 36 0.76 4.27 -2.20
CA THR A 36 -0.38 5.13 -1.87
C THR A 36 -1.06 5.62 -3.14
N SER A 37 -2.26 6.15 -3.02
CA SER A 37 -2.97 6.77 -4.15
C SER A 37 -2.22 7.95 -4.74
N THR A 38 -1.30 8.55 -3.98
CA THR A 38 -0.45 9.65 -4.44
C THR A 38 0.83 9.18 -5.11
N GLY A 39 1.05 7.86 -5.19
CA GLY A 39 2.21 7.28 -5.87
C GLY A 39 3.42 7.03 -4.99
N LEU A 40 3.30 7.17 -3.67
CA LEU A 40 4.40 6.91 -2.75
C LEU A 40 4.59 5.40 -2.55
N THR A 41 5.83 4.96 -2.58
CA THR A 41 6.18 3.55 -2.39
C THR A 41 5.98 3.15 -0.92
N LEU A 42 5.35 2.00 -0.73
CA LEU A 42 5.13 1.43 0.60
C LEU A 42 5.95 0.18 0.79
N LYS A 43 6.44 -0.01 2.03
CA LYS A 43 7.07 -1.24 2.46
C LYS A 43 6.12 -1.96 3.41
N ARG A 44 5.81 -3.23 3.12
CA ARG A 44 4.96 -4.02 4.01
C ARG A 44 5.76 -4.46 5.23
N LEU A 45 5.28 -4.09 6.41
CA LEU A 45 5.88 -4.49 7.68
C LEU A 45 5.26 -5.77 8.21
N SER A 46 3.93 -5.84 8.15
CA SER A 46 3.15 -7.02 8.53
C SER A 46 1.80 -6.91 7.86
N LYS A 47 0.94 -7.92 8.05
CA LYS A 47 -0.40 -7.87 7.48
C LYS A 47 -1.14 -6.64 8.02
N GLY A 48 -1.54 -5.76 7.12
CA GLY A 48 -2.27 -4.56 7.47
C GLY A 48 -1.39 -3.40 7.94
N GLU A 49 -0.06 -3.55 7.97
CA GLU A 49 0.85 -2.48 8.34
C GLU A 49 1.87 -2.22 7.25
N TYR A 50 2.00 -0.95 6.87
CA TYR A 50 2.89 -0.53 5.81
C TYR A 50 3.65 0.72 6.24
N GLN A 51 4.80 0.95 5.66
CA GLN A 51 5.58 2.16 5.89
C GLN A 51 5.82 2.89 4.59
N ILE A 52 5.56 4.19 4.59
CA ILE A 52 5.94 5.05 3.46
C ILE A 52 7.46 5.21 3.52
N VAL A 53 8.14 4.69 2.49
CA VAL A 53 9.61 4.63 2.47
C VAL A 53 10.23 6.02 2.55
N VAL A 54 9.62 6.99 1.86
CA VAL A 54 10.16 8.35 1.76
C VAL A 54 10.05 9.13 3.07
N THR A 55 8.91 8.99 3.77
CA THR A 55 8.61 9.79 4.95
C THR A 55 8.77 9.02 6.26
N GLY A 56 8.76 7.69 6.21
CA GLY A 56 8.80 6.84 7.39
C GLY A 56 7.46 6.70 8.11
N ILE A 57 6.39 7.28 7.57
CA ILE A 57 5.06 7.22 8.20
C ILE A 57 4.52 5.79 8.13
N ILE A 58 3.99 5.30 9.24
CA ILE A 58 3.38 3.97 9.32
C ILE A 58 1.90 4.09 8.99
N LEU A 59 1.43 3.26 8.07
CA LEU A 59 0.03 3.17 7.70
C LEU A 59 -0.56 1.88 8.23
N ARG A 60 -1.79 1.94 8.72
CA ARG A 60 -2.53 0.76 9.16
C ARG A 60 -3.78 0.62 8.32
N CYS A 61 -3.90 -0.54 7.67
CA CYS A 61 -5.08 -0.85 6.87
C CYS A 61 -6.25 -1.14 7.80
N THR A 62 -7.39 -0.47 7.55
CA THR A 62 -8.59 -0.67 8.34
C THR A 62 -9.48 -1.78 7.78
N ASP A 63 -9.19 -2.25 6.56
CA ASP A 63 -9.95 -3.31 5.92
C ASP A 63 -9.38 -4.67 6.33
N PRO A 64 -10.20 -5.59 6.88
CA PRO A 64 -9.71 -6.93 7.25
C PRO A 64 -9.22 -7.75 6.06
N ASN A 65 -9.61 -7.40 4.84
CA ASN A 65 -9.13 -8.06 3.62
C ASN A 65 -7.86 -7.41 3.05
N GLY A 66 -7.32 -6.40 3.71
CA GLY A 66 -6.10 -5.74 3.29
C GLY A 66 -4.90 -6.68 3.34
N PRO A 67 -3.94 -6.47 2.43
CA PRO A 67 -2.74 -7.32 2.36
C PRO A 67 -1.80 -7.18 3.55
#